data_dd2e94f03e0bca22b6c97489a209da8f
#
_entry.id   dd2e94f03e0bca22b6c97489a209da8f
#
_cell.length_a   1.000
_cell.length_b   1.000
_cell.length_c   1.000
_cell.angle_alpha   90.00
_cell.angle_beta   90.00
_cell.angle_gamma   90.00
#
_symmetry.space_group_name_H-M   'P 1'
#
loop_
_entity.id
_entity.type
_entity.pdbx_description
1 polymer ?
#
loop_
_entity_poly.entity_id
_entity_poly.type
_entity_poly.pdbx_seq_one_letter_code
_entity_poly.pdbx_strand_id
1 'polypeptide(L)'
;FTHIHYFPVVDRMIWETSPEENQRMAYHEFNDTTNALMVSGLYQYTVRDLGRLLFPQDTMTDGERQQIDDYVAEYEAAQKDNAYTGLLAGKNVIMVQLEAIDTWMLQEAYMPNLAKLKSEGLVFTNHYTPAYISAGTFNTEFMTNSGLLPATGGISTSVYTENAFPYSMANLFRQAGYTARSFHNSDGQVYDRGLIHPNLGYEKYYGGYDMQMESYQLDRHLINGFDEMTEGDPFYSFVITYSAHGPYGEENGVYQAHAEEAQAAAQRTDGNYVYAVAGAMETDLFIGELVDRLTQEGLLEDTVLIFYADHYDYYMMDDQLNMQIKGVDNGNLLQHTDFFIWSADLAPTQIDKVTSSLDVLPTVANL
;
A
#
# COMPACT_ATOMS: atom_id res chain seq x y z
N PHE A 1 -35.06 6.30 27.14
CA PHE A 1 -34.31 5.10 26.77
C PHE A 1 -34.61 4.81 25.30
N THR A 2 -33.80 5.29 24.40
CA THR A 2 -33.89 4.96 22.98
C THR A 2 -33.37 3.54 22.77
N HIS A 3 -34.26 2.63 22.44
CA HIS A 3 -33.87 1.36 21.83
C HIS A 3 -33.22 1.70 20.50
N ILE A 4 -31.91 1.52 20.41
CA ILE A 4 -31.20 1.63 19.15
C ILE A 4 -31.55 0.38 18.35
N HIS A 5 -32.41 0.54 17.36
CA HIS A 5 -32.65 -0.48 16.38
C HIS A 5 -31.50 -0.43 15.39
N TYR A 6 -30.59 -1.37 15.49
CA TYR A 6 -29.58 -1.60 14.48
C TYR A 6 -30.25 -2.08 13.20
N PHE A 7 -30.23 -1.25 12.17
CA PHE A 7 -30.63 -1.69 10.85
C PHE A 7 -29.49 -2.53 10.27
N PRO A 8 -29.78 -3.60 9.54
CA PRO A 8 -28.74 -4.34 8.85
C PRO A 8 -28.10 -3.43 7.78
N VAL A 9 -27.00 -2.80 8.11
CA VAL A 9 -26.12 -2.20 7.14
C VAL A 9 -25.44 -3.36 6.42
N VAL A 10 -25.75 -3.53 5.15
CA VAL A 10 -25.07 -4.51 4.31
C VAL A 10 -23.72 -3.93 3.97
N ASP A 11 -22.80 -3.98 4.90
CA ASP A 11 -21.39 -3.75 4.61
C ASP A 11 -20.80 -5.04 4.06
N ARG A 12 -20.57 -5.03 2.76
CA ARG A 12 -19.98 -6.17 2.06
C ARG A 12 -18.49 -6.30 2.31
N MET A 13 -17.88 -5.34 3.03
CA MET A 13 -16.44 -5.24 3.19
C MET A 13 -15.95 -5.67 4.58
N ILE A 14 -16.81 -5.92 5.54
CA ILE A 14 -16.37 -6.39 6.85
C ILE A 14 -16.55 -7.91 6.92
N TRP A 15 -15.48 -8.58 6.64
CA TRP A 15 -15.36 -10.03 6.62
C TRP A 15 -15.16 -10.51 8.07
N GLU A 16 -15.96 -11.36 8.61
CA GLU A 16 -15.79 -12.04 9.90
C GLU A 16 -16.51 -11.46 11.11
N THR A 17 -17.05 -10.24 11.08
CA THR A 17 -17.91 -9.76 12.17
C THR A 17 -19.39 -9.87 11.81
N SER A 18 -20.26 -10.15 12.80
CA SER A 18 -21.70 -10.17 12.54
C SER A 18 -22.18 -8.76 12.16
N PRO A 19 -23.25 -8.62 11.33
CA PRO A 19 -23.82 -7.31 11.01
C PRO A 19 -24.20 -6.47 12.24
N GLU A 20 -24.59 -7.13 13.34
CA GLU A 20 -24.91 -6.48 14.61
C GLU A 20 -23.68 -5.95 15.31
N GLU A 21 -22.58 -6.68 15.25
CA GLU A 21 -21.29 -6.29 15.82
C GLU A 21 -20.71 -5.09 15.09
N ASN A 22 -20.79 -5.06 13.77
CA ASN A 22 -20.37 -3.95 12.93
C ASN A 22 -21.15 -2.67 13.22
N GLN A 23 -22.47 -2.78 13.35
CA GLN A 23 -23.31 -1.63 13.70
C GLN A 23 -23.01 -1.12 15.11
N ARG A 24 -22.74 -2.03 16.03
CA ARG A 24 -22.34 -1.68 17.39
C ARG A 24 -20.99 -0.96 17.41
N MET A 25 -20.02 -1.44 16.65
CA MET A 25 -18.70 -0.79 16.51
C MET A 25 -18.84 0.59 15.85
N ALA A 26 -19.53 0.71 14.74
CA ALA A 26 -19.79 1.99 14.08
C ALA A 26 -20.48 3.00 15.02
N TYR A 27 -21.41 2.52 15.86
CA TYR A 27 -22.07 3.35 16.85
C TYR A 27 -21.13 3.80 17.98
N HIS A 28 -20.28 2.92 18.50
CA HIS A 28 -19.45 3.25 19.68
C HIS A 28 -18.12 3.89 19.34
N GLU A 29 -17.47 3.47 18.28
CA GLU A 29 -16.12 3.88 17.97
C GLU A 29 -16.03 5.13 17.11
N PHE A 30 -17.05 5.43 16.29
CA PHE A 30 -17.12 6.63 15.43
C PHE A 30 -16.01 6.73 14.37
N ASN A 31 -15.31 5.66 14.10
CA ASN A 31 -14.22 5.62 13.13
C ASN A 31 -14.69 5.50 11.67
N ASP A 32 -15.99 5.30 11.44
CA ASP A 32 -16.66 5.41 10.15
C ASP A 32 -17.83 6.38 10.27
N THR A 33 -17.62 7.60 9.77
CA THR A 33 -18.60 8.69 9.83
C THR A 33 -19.92 8.32 9.17
N THR A 34 -19.88 7.68 8.01
CA THR A 34 -21.08 7.32 7.23
C THR A 34 -21.89 6.25 7.96
N ASN A 35 -21.26 5.19 8.41
CA ASN A 35 -21.91 4.11 9.15
C ASN A 35 -22.38 4.61 10.54
N ALA A 36 -21.57 5.40 11.23
CA ALA A 36 -21.96 6.00 12.49
C ALA A 36 -23.22 6.90 12.36
N LEU A 37 -23.29 7.69 11.28
CA LEU A 37 -24.45 8.51 10.95
C LEU A 37 -25.68 7.66 10.59
N MET A 38 -25.51 6.61 9.78
CA MET A 38 -26.60 5.71 9.40
C MET A 38 -27.17 4.96 10.61
N VAL A 39 -26.32 4.48 11.51
CA VAL A 39 -26.74 3.74 12.71
C VAL A 39 -27.36 4.66 13.77
N SER A 40 -26.78 5.85 13.97
CA SER A 40 -27.23 6.79 15.01
C SER A 40 -28.39 7.68 14.56
N GLY A 41 -28.50 7.95 13.27
CA GLY A 41 -29.32 9.01 12.71
C GLY A 41 -28.74 10.40 12.99
N LEU A 42 -29.15 11.39 12.19
CA LEU A 42 -28.56 12.73 12.16
C LEU A 42 -28.48 13.40 13.55
N TYR A 43 -29.56 13.43 14.30
CA TYR A 43 -29.60 14.16 15.59
C TYR A 43 -28.69 13.53 16.64
N GLN A 44 -28.73 12.23 16.77
CA GLN A 44 -27.92 11.53 17.77
C GLN A 44 -26.44 11.55 17.38
N TYR A 45 -26.13 11.38 16.10
CA TYR A 45 -24.79 11.55 15.58
C TYR A 45 -24.24 12.95 15.94
N THR A 46 -24.94 14.03 15.56
CA THR A 46 -24.49 15.41 15.81
C THR A 46 -24.25 15.69 17.30
N VAL A 47 -25.12 15.23 18.19
CA VAL A 47 -24.96 15.42 19.65
C VAL A 47 -23.73 14.68 20.18
N ARG A 48 -23.50 13.46 19.70
CA ARG A 48 -22.35 12.64 20.13
C ARG A 48 -21.04 13.18 19.56
N ASP A 49 -21.04 13.57 18.31
CA ASP A 49 -19.89 14.19 17.65
C ASP A 49 -19.48 15.50 18.33
N LEU A 50 -20.45 16.37 18.60
CA LEU A 50 -20.21 17.59 19.40
C LEU A 50 -19.69 17.25 20.81
N GLY A 51 -20.20 16.19 21.43
CA GLY A 51 -19.71 15.71 22.73
C GLY A 51 -18.23 15.29 22.68
N ARG A 52 -17.81 14.60 21.62
CA ARG A 52 -16.41 14.20 21.43
C ARG A 52 -15.50 15.40 21.19
N LEU A 53 -15.95 16.38 20.39
CA LEU A 53 -15.21 17.62 20.15
C LEU A 53 -15.02 18.47 21.41
N LEU A 54 -16.07 18.58 22.24
CA LEU A 54 -16.03 19.40 23.45
C LEU A 54 -15.37 18.72 24.65
N PHE A 55 -15.40 17.40 24.67
CA PHE A 55 -14.88 16.56 25.76
C PHE A 55 -14.06 15.42 25.15
N PRO A 56 -12.90 15.72 24.52
CA PRO A 56 -12.04 14.68 23.97
C PRO A 56 -11.67 13.73 25.11
N GLN A 57 -11.91 12.44 24.90
CA GLN A 57 -11.46 11.42 25.83
C GLN A 57 -9.98 11.17 25.53
N ASP A 58 -9.15 11.49 26.51
CA ASP A 58 -7.75 11.06 26.48
C ASP A 58 -7.78 9.54 26.64
N THR A 59 -7.42 8.84 25.57
CA THR A 59 -7.74 7.42 25.42
C THR A 59 -6.68 6.53 26.06
N MET A 60 -5.50 7.08 26.39
CA MET A 60 -4.40 6.31 26.95
C MET A 60 -4.13 6.69 28.40
N THR A 61 -4.25 5.75 29.29
CA THR A 61 -3.87 5.92 30.71
C THR A 61 -2.35 5.87 30.86
N ASP A 62 -1.83 6.44 31.97
CA ASP A 62 -0.39 6.36 32.30
C ASP A 62 0.09 4.90 32.41
N GLY A 63 -0.76 3.98 32.86
CA GLY A 63 -0.45 2.57 32.94
C GLY A 63 -0.31 1.90 31.58
N GLU A 64 -1.16 2.24 30.63
CA GLU A 64 -1.06 1.74 29.26
C GLU A 64 0.16 2.33 28.54
N ARG A 65 0.46 3.60 28.75
CA ARG A 65 1.68 4.23 28.26
C ARG A 65 2.92 3.52 28.79
N GLN A 66 2.99 3.25 30.09
CA GLN A 66 4.12 2.55 30.69
C GLN A 66 4.27 1.14 30.14
N GLN A 67 3.18 0.39 29.88
CA GLN A 67 3.25 -0.91 29.24
C GLN A 67 3.85 -0.86 27.83
N ILE A 68 3.52 0.18 27.06
CA ILE A 68 4.11 0.40 25.73
C ILE A 68 5.59 0.73 25.85
N ASP A 69 5.95 1.64 26.76
CA ASP A 69 7.34 2.04 26.98
C ASP A 69 8.21 0.85 27.43
N ASP A 70 7.71 0.01 28.33
CA ASP A 70 8.37 -1.20 28.79
C ASP A 70 8.56 -2.22 27.66
N TYR A 71 7.52 -2.42 26.80
CA TYR A 71 7.60 -3.30 25.65
C TYR A 71 8.62 -2.78 24.61
N VAL A 72 8.61 -1.49 24.31
CA VAL A 72 9.58 -0.87 23.38
C VAL A 72 11.01 -1.04 23.93
N ALA A 73 11.23 -0.78 25.21
CA ALA A 73 12.55 -0.92 25.82
C ALA A 73 13.06 -2.38 25.81
N GLU A 74 12.18 -3.36 26.02
CA GLU A 74 12.54 -4.78 25.91
C GLU A 74 12.88 -5.15 24.46
N TYR A 75 12.10 -4.65 23.51
CA TYR A 75 12.32 -4.89 22.08
C TYR A 75 13.63 -4.25 21.60
N GLU A 76 13.92 -3.01 21.96
CA GLU A 76 15.17 -2.32 21.64
C GLU A 76 16.40 -3.06 22.21
N ALA A 77 16.31 -3.55 23.43
CA ALA A 77 17.36 -4.32 24.04
C ALA A 77 17.64 -5.67 23.35
N ALA A 78 16.65 -6.21 22.64
CA ALA A 78 16.76 -7.45 21.88
C ALA A 78 17.28 -7.24 20.44
N GLN A 79 17.29 -6.02 19.94
CA GLN A 79 17.75 -5.68 18.58
C GLN A 79 19.24 -5.98 18.42
N LYS A 80 19.59 -6.56 17.27
CA LYS A 80 20.98 -6.86 16.92
C LYS A 80 21.20 -6.59 15.45
N ASP A 81 22.34 -6.02 15.15
CA ASP A 81 22.81 -5.92 13.78
C ASP A 81 22.93 -7.30 13.13
N ASN A 82 22.71 -7.34 11.85
CA ASN A 82 22.85 -8.53 11.02
C ASN A 82 23.70 -8.21 9.77
N ALA A 83 23.88 -9.20 8.89
CA ALA A 83 24.74 -9.04 7.71
C ALA A 83 24.24 -7.99 6.70
N TYR A 84 23.00 -7.53 6.83
CA TYR A 84 22.38 -6.54 5.94
C TYR A 84 22.29 -5.16 6.59
N THR A 85 22.60 -5.00 7.87
CA THR A 85 22.49 -3.72 8.58
C THR A 85 23.38 -2.66 7.96
N GLY A 86 22.78 -1.58 7.46
CA GLY A 86 23.45 -0.46 6.83
C GLY A 86 24.07 -0.74 5.46
N LEU A 87 23.74 -1.87 4.83
CA LEU A 87 24.31 -2.28 3.54
C LEU A 87 24.04 -1.27 2.42
N LEU A 88 22.87 -0.62 2.46
CA LEU A 88 22.42 0.34 1.45
C LEU A 88 22.35 1.78 2.00
N ALA A 89 22.96 2.04 3.15
CA ALA A 89 22.93 3.36 3.77
C ALA A 89 23.47 4.45 2.85
N GLY A 90 22.74 5.55 2.74
CA GLY A 90 23.10 6.71 1.91
C GLY A 90 22.70 6.61 0.44
N LYS A 91 22.17 5.49 -0.01
CA LYS A 91 21.61 5.35 -1.37
C LYS A 91 20.29 6.08 -1.51
N ASN A 92 19.99 6.57 -2.70
CA ASN A 92 18.65 7.02 -3.06
C ASN A 92 17.65 5.86 -2.98
N VAL A 93 16.39 6.14 -2.69
CA VAL A 93 15.38 5.11 -2.56
C VAL A 93 14.11 5.47 -3.34
N ILE A 94 13.64 4.55 -4.18
CA ILE A 94 12.29 4.59 -4.76
C ILE A 94 11.56 3.34 -4.29
N MET A 95 10.50 3.53 -3.52
CA MET A 95 9.64 2.46 -3.04
C MET A 95 8.32 2.49 -3.82
N VAL A 96 7.98 1.39 -4.45
CA VAL A 96 6.81 1.27 -5.32
C VAL A 96 5.82 0.29 -4.70
N GLN A 97 4.63 0.77 -4.35
CA GLN A 97 3.49 -0.05 -4.01
C GLN A 97 2.75 -0.42 -5.30
N LEU A 98 2.70 -1.71 -5.58
CA LEU A 98 2.12 -2.28 -6.79
C LEU A 98 0.64 -2.61 -6.55
N GLU A 99 -0.26 -1.84 -7.13
CA GLU A 99 -1.72 -2.05 -7.05
C GLU A 99 -2.11 -3.39 -7.66
N ALA A 100 -2.68 -4.27 -6.84
CA ALA A 100 -3.24 -5.58 -7.23
C ALA A 100 -2.32 -6.50 -8.05
N ILE A 101 -1.00 -6.26 -8.05
CA ILE A 101 -0.05 -7.12 -8.76
C ILE A 101 0.17 -8.39 -7.93
N ASP A 102 -0.40 -9.49 -8.41
CA ASP A 102 -0.29 -10.78 -7.77
C ASP A 102 0.94 -11.57 -8.25
N THR A 103 1.41 -12.50 -7.44
CA THR A 103 2.61 -13.31 -7.70
C THR A 103 2.61 -14.01 -9.06
N TRP A 104 1.44 -14.41 -9.55
CA TRP A 104 1.30 -15.07 -10.86
C TRP A 104 1.48 -14.12 -12.05
N MET A 105 1.26 -12.81 -11.85
CA MET A 105 1.46 -11.81 -12.90
C MET A 105 2.93 -11.48 -13.11
N LEU A 106 3.77 -11.61 -12.07
CA LEU A 106 5.17 -11.20 -12.07
C LEU A 106 6.04 -12.25 -12.77
N GLN A 107 5.90 -12.33 -14.07
CA GLN A 107 6.63 -13.25 -14.95
C GLN A 107 7.05 -12.54 -16.26
N GLU A 108 8.06 -13.06 -16.93
CA GLU A 108 8.63 -12.47 -18.15
C GLU A 108 7.60 -12.23 -19.27
N ALA A 109 6.55 -13.07 -19.34
CA ALA A 109 5.51 -12.94 -20.35
C ALA A 109 4.60 -11.71 -20.15
N TYR A 110 4.44 -11.20 -18.92
CA TYR A 110 3.53 -10.11 -18.60
C TYR A 110 4.26 -8.88 -18.08
N MET A 111 5.32 -9.08 -17.29
CA MET A 111 6.07 -8.02 -16.60
C MET A 111 7.58 -8.26 -16.72
N PRO A 112 8.17 -8.19 -17.93
CA PRO A 112 9.57 -8.51 -18.15
C PRO A 112 10.55 -7.64 -17.34
N ASN A 113 10.27 -6.35 -17.19
CA ASN A 113 11.14 -5.43 -16.46
C ASN A 113 11.16 -5.77 -14.96
N LEU A 114 9.97 -5.94 -14.36
CA LEU A 114 9.85 -6.24 -12.94
C LEU A 114 10.33 -7.66 -12.62
N ALA A 115 10.09 -8.64 -13.50
CA ALA A 115 10.59 -10.00 -13.36
C ALA A 115 12.12 -10.04 -13.38
N LYS A 116 12.76 -9.24 -14.24
CA LYS A 116 14.22 -9.08 -14.26
C LYS A 116 14.74 -8.52 -12.95
N LEU A 117 14.21 -7.37 -12.48
CA LEU A 117 14.61 -6.76 -11.22
C LEU A 117 14.46 -7.73 -10.04
N LYS A 118 13.34 -8.46 -9.97
CA LYS A 118 13.12 -9.49 -8.95
C LYS A 118 14.17 -10.58 -9.00
N SER A 119 14.51 -11.07 -10.21
CA SER A 119 15.51 -12.14 -10.37
C SER A 119 16.93 -11.73 -9.97
N GLU A 120 17.22 -10.44 -10.00
CA GLU A 120 18.51 -9.83 -9.67
C GLU A 120 18.55 -9.28 -8.24
N GLY A 121 17.45 -9.27 -7.50
CA GLY A 121 17.30 -8.61 -6.20
C GLY A 121 17.32 -9.54 -4.99
N LEU A 122 17.04 -8.92 -3.84
CA LEU A 122 16.78 -9.57 -2.57
C LEU A 122 15.28 -9.84 -2.46
N VAL A 123 14.85 -11.10 -2.51
CA VAL A 123 13.45 -11.52 -2.61
C VAL A 123 12.98 -12.17 -1.31
N PHE A 124 11.86 -11.70 -0.77
CA PHE A 124 11.19 -12.29 0.39
C PHE A 124 10.16 -13.30 -0.11
N THR A 125 10.52 -14.59 -0.11
CA THR A 125 9.76 -15.66 -0.76
C THR A 125 8.46 -16.03 -0.05
N ASN A 126 8.29 -15.62 1.22
CA ASN A 126 7.12 -15.87 2.07
C ASN A 126 6.53 -14.57 2.62
N HIS A 127 6.24 -13.61 1.73
CA HIS A 127 5.63 -12.33 2.11
C HIS A 127 4.11 -12.37 1.92
N TYR A 128 3.38 -11.76 2.87
CA TYR A 128 1.91 -11.76 2.90
C TYR A 128 1.36 -10.35 3.16
N THR A 129 0.21 -10.06 2.56
CA THR A 129 -0.55 -8.79 2.75
C THR A 129 -1.94 -9.06 3.34
N PRO A 130 -2.03 -9.48 4.61
CA PRO A 130 -3.27 -10.01 5.19
C PRO A 130 -4.28 -8.95 5.62
N ALA A 131 -3.89 -7.69 5.75
CA ALA A 131 -4.69 -6.65 6.36
C ALA A 131 -5.19 -5.55 5.40
N TYR A 132 -5.33 -5.87 4.10
CA TYR A 132 -5.85 -4.95 3.10
C TYR A 132 -7.36 -4.64 3.27
N ILE A 133 -8.07 -5.41 4.09
CA ILE A 133 -9.53 -5.37 4.26
C ILE A 133 -10.02 -3.97 4.65
N SER A 134 -11.16 -3.55 4.10
CA SER A 134 -11.90 -2.31 4.31
C SER A 134 -11.40 -1.07 3.58
N ALA A 135 -10.12 -0.79 3.54
CA ALA A 135 -9.55 0.35 2.82
C ALA A 135 -8.53 -0.08 1.75
N GLY A 136 -8.54 -1.37 1.37
CA GLY A 136 -7.75 -1.91 0.26
C GLY A 136 -6.30 -1.45 0.28
N THR A 137 -5.91 -0.80 -0.79
CA THR A 137 -4.59 -0.19 -1.03
C THR A 137 -4.05 0.60 0.16
N PHE A 138 -4.90 1.45 0.79
CA PHE A 138 -4.45 2.33 1.87
C PHE A 138 -4.02 1.57 3.14
N ASN A 139 -4.64 0.46 3.47
CA ASN A 139 -4.24 -0.28 4.68
C ASN A 139 -2.82 -0.83 4.56
N THR A 140 -2.45 -1.37 3.41
CA THR A 140 -1.07 -1.82 3.16
C THR A 140 -0.12 -0.64 3.08
N GLU A 141 -0.49 0.43 2.40
CA GLU A 141 0.24 1.69 2.36
C GLU A 141 0.55 2.21 3.78
N PHE A 142 -0.46 2.22 4.65
CA PHE A 142 -0.30 2.66 6.03
C PHE A 142 0.64 1.75 6.83
N MET A 143 0.47 0.41 6.72
CA MET A 143 1.33 -0.55 7.42
C MET A 143 2.80 -0.44 7.00
N THR A 144 3.07 -0.35 5.69
CA THR A 144 4.42 -0.29 5.16
C THR A 144 5.13 1.03 5.48
N ASN A 145 4.37 2.12 5.62
CA ASN A 145 4.91 3.43 5.95
C ASN A 145 5.02 3.69 7.46
N SER A 146 4.14 3.12 8.28
CA SER A 146 4.09 3.40 9.72
C SER A 146 4.60 2.26 10.60
N GLY A 147 4.62 1.02 10.10
CA GLY A 147 4.85 -0.18 10.91
C GLY A 147 3.70 -0.51 11.87
N LEU A 148 2.53 0.10 11.70
CA LEU A 148 1.38 -0.06 12.58
C LEU A 148 0.24 -0.78 11.85
N LEU A 149 -0.54 -1.56 12.59
CA LEU A 149 -1.79 -2.09 12.07
C LEU A 149 -2.81 -0.96 11.85
N PRO A 150 -3.59 -1.02 10.76
CA PRO A 150 -4.67 -0.06 10.56
C PRO A 150 -5.71 -0.14 11.68
N ALA A 151 -6.38 0.96 11.96
CA ALA A 151 -7.49 0.97 12.91
C ALA A 151 -8.58 0.00 12.43
N THR A 152 -9.05 -0.85 13.35
CA THR A 152 -10.13 -1.79 13.08
C THR A 152 -11.49 -1.10 13.16
N GLY A 153 -12.44 -1.53 12.33
CA GLY A 153 -13.85 -1.14 12.46
C GLY A 153 -14.33 0.02 11.60
N GLY A 154 -13.54 0.51 10.64
CA GLY A 154 -14.00 1.53 9.71
C GLY A 154 -13.17 1.64 8.44
N ILE A 155 -13.80 2.17 7.40
CA ILE A 155 -13.17 2.43 6.10
C ILE A 155 -12.56 3.84 6.07
N SER A 156 -12.88 4.67 7.07
CA SER A 156 -12.52 6.08 7.05
C SER A 156 -11.05 6.30 7.38
N THR A 157 -10.29 6.71 6.37
CA THR A 157 -8.91 7.17 6.52
C THR A 157 -8.81 8.47 7.32
N SER A 158 -9.93 9.19 7.47
CA SER A 158 -10.00 10.47 8.21
C SER A 158 -9.53 10.37 9.66
N VAL A 159 -9.53 9.18 10.28
CA VAL A 159 -8.98 8.98 11.63
C VAL A 159 -7.48 9.28 11.72
N TYR A 160 -6.77 9.29 10.61
CA TYR A 160 -5.31 9.53 10.56
C TYR A 160 -4.94 10.97 10.18
N THR A 161 -5.90 11.79 9.75
CA THR A 161 -5.64 13.13 9.20
C THR A 161 -5.05 14.11 10.20
N GLU A 162 -5.25 13.89 11.50
CA GLU A 162 -4.73 14.74 12.58
C GLU A 162 -3.63 14.07 13.41
N ASN A 163 -3.20 12.86 13.02
CA ASN A 163 -2.18 12.12 13.75
C ASN A 163 -0.79 12.47 13.24
N ALA A 164 0.20 12.43 14.12
CA ALA A 164 1.63 12.50 13.77
C ALA A 164 2.24 11.10 13.86
N PHE A 165 3.10 10.78 12.88
CA PHE A 165 3.79 9.49 12.81
C PHE A 165 5.32 9.69 12.79
N PRO A 166 5.93 10.05 13.92
CA PRO A 166 7.35 10.46 13.97
C PRO A 166 8.34 9.37 13.55
N TYR A 167 7.93 8.10 13.59
CA TYR A 167 8.76 6.95 13.22
C TYR A 167 8.30 6.28 11.91
N SER A 168 7.49 6.98 11.11
CA SER A 168 7.14 6.53 9.77
C SER A 168 8.33 6.54 8.83
N MET A 169 8.25 5.76 7.75
CA MET A 169 9.29 5.62 6.74
C MET A 169 9.84 6.98 6.28
N ALA A 170 8.96 7.88 5.83
CA ALA A 170 9.38 9.20 5.34
C ALA A 170 10.02 10.06 6.44
N ASN A 171 9.53 10.01 7.68
CA ASN A 171 10.15 10.73 8.79
C ASN A 171 11.52 10.17 9.15
N LEU A 172 11.72 8.85 9.10
CA LEU A 172 13.04 8.24 9.32
C LEU A 172 14.03 8.66 8.23
N PHE A 173 13.63 8.62 6.96
CA PHE A 173 14.47 9.10 5.85
C PHE A 173 14.80 10.59 5.98
N ARG A 174 13.82 11.44 6.33
CA ARG A 174 14.07 12.87 6.56
C ARG A 174 15.02 13.14 7.73
N GLN A 175 14.92 12.37 8.81
CA GLN A 175 15.88 12.44 9.93
C GLN A 175 17.29 12.04 9.50
N ALA A 176 17.41 11.15 8.50
CA ALA A 176 18.68 10.79 7.87
C ALA A 176 19.14 11.79 6.78
N GLY A 177 18.40 12.89 6.53
CA GLY A 177 18.77 13.96 5.61
C GLY A 177 18.20 13.83 4.19
N TYR A 178 17.28 12.90 3.95
CA TYR A 178 16.66 12.70 2.64
C TYR A 178 15.54 13.72 2.36
N THR A 179 15.36 14.07 1.10
CA THR A 179 14.12 14.66 0.58
C THR A 179 13.10 13.53 0.41
N ALA A 180 11.92 13.63 1.03
CA ALA A 180 10.91 12.57 1.00
C ALA A 180 9.63 13.05 0.32
N ARG A 181 9.19 12.39 -0.76
CA ARG A 181 7.98 12.74 -1.54
C ARG A 181 7.18 11.49 -1.91
N SER A 182 5.89 11.70 -2.20
CA SER A 182 5.00 10.60 -2.59
C SER A 182 4.20 10.92 -3.84
N PHE A 183 3.88 9.89 -4.63
CA PHE A 183 3.34 10.01 -5.99
C PHE A 183 2.24 8.97 -6.22
N HIS A 184 1.14 9.40 -6.83
CA HIS A 184 0.07 8.51 -7.25
C HIS A 184 -0.78 9.15 -8.36
N ASN A 185 -1.46 8.33 -9.15
CA ASN A 185 -2.34 8.78 -10.23
C ASN A 185 -3.55 9.58 -9.73
N SER A 186 -4.07 9.27 -8.54
CA SER A 186 -5.26 9.92 -7.99
C SER A 186 -4.96 11.22 -7.25
N ASP A 187 -6.01 12.04 -7.09
CA ASP A 187 -5.92 13.25 -6.27
C ASP A 187 -5.75 12.94 -4.78
N GLY A 188 -5.15 13.86 -4.04
CA GLY A 188 -4.92 13.74 -2.61
C GLY A 188 -6.18 13.65 -1.74
N GLN A 189 -7.37 13.80 -2.32
CA GLN A 189 -8.65 13.57 -1.62
C GLN A 189 -8.98 12.07 -1.48
N VAL A 190 -8.47 11.23 -2.38
CA VAL A 190 -8.67 9.79 -2.28
C VAL A 190 -7.86 9.26 -1.10
N TYR A 191 -8.56 8.63 -0.16
CA TYR A 191 -8.01 8.18 1.13
C TYR A 191 -7.40 9.30 1.98
N ASP A 192 -7.78 10.56 1.78
CA ASP A 192 -7.23 11.72 2.49
C ASP A 192 -5.69 11.82 2.40
N ARG A 193 -5.07 11.27 1.34
CA ARG A 193 -3.61 11.20 1.18
C ARG A 193 -2.94 12.57 1.24
N GLY A 194 -3.59 13.61 0.70
CA GLY A 194 -3.09 14.99 0.76
C GLY A 194 -2.92 15.53 2.18
N LEU A 195 -3.60 14.94 3.18
CA LEU A 195 -3.47 15.28 4.61
C LEU A 195 -2.59 14.26 5.35
N ILE A 196 -2.74 12.97 5.03
CA ILE A 196 -2.06 11.89 5.75
C ILE A 196 -0.58 11.78 5.37
N HIS A 197 -0.23 11.93 4.08
CA HIS A 197 1.17 11.84 3.66
C HIS A 197 2.08 12.90 4.30
N PRO A 198 1.69 14.18 4.42
CA PRO A 198 2.42 15.14 5.25
C PRO A 198 2.57 14.71 6.71
N ASN A 199 1.55 14.07 7.30
CA ASN A 199 1.62 13.54 8.67
C ASN A 199 2.60 12.35 8.79
N LEU A 200 2.73 11.56 7.72
CA LEU A 200 3.74 10.51 7.58
C LEU A 200 5.15 11.06 7.29
N GLY A 201 5.28 12.37 7.05
CA GLY A 201 6.58 13.02 6.86
C GLY A 201 6.96 13.34 5.41
N TYR A 202 6.13 13.02 4.44
CA TYR A 202 6.37 13.45 3.05
C TYR A 202 6.24 14.96 2.92
N GLU A 203 7.17 15.59 2.21
CA GLU A 203 7.15 17.04 1.97
C GLU A 203 5.97 17.45 1.10
N LYS A 204 5.62 16.61 0.14
CA LYS A 204 4.48 16.78 -0.73
C LYS A 204 3.99 15.44 -1.27
N TYR A 205 2.67 15.34 -1.41
CA TYR A 205 1.99 14.34 -2.22
C TYR A 205 1.74 14.91 -3.62
N TYR A 206 2.20 14.21 -4.65
CA TYR A 206 1.99 14.56 -6.04
C TYR A 206 0.90 13.68 -6.63
N GLY A 207 -0.25 14.27 -6.93
CA GLY A 207 -1.35 13.61 -7.62
C GLY A 207 -1.23 13.71 -9.14
N GLY A 208 -2.14 13.06 -9.87
CA GLY A 208 -2.15 13.09 -11.33
C GLY A 208 -2.22 14.50 -11.92
N TYR A 209 -2.90 15.42 -11.24
CA TYR A 209 -2.94 16.83 -11.66
C TYR A 209 -1.57 17.54 -11.53
N ASP A 210 -0.85 17.29 -10.43
CA ASP A 210 0.49 17.87 -10.24
C ASP A 210 1.47 17.37 -11.31
N MET A 211 1.38 16.09 -11.67
CA MET A 211 2.21 15.45 -12.70
C MET A 211 1.70 15.67 -14.13
N GLN A 212 0.60 16.43 -14.31
CA GLN A 212 -0.01 16.70 -15.62
C GLN A 212 -0.29 15.43 -16.43
N MET A 213 -0.80 14.38 -15.75
CA MET A 213 -1.09 13.10 -16.39
C MET A 213 -2.24 13.24 -17.40
N GLU A 214 -2.07 12.67 -18.60
CA GLU A 214 -3.12 12.63 -19.63
C GLU A 214 -4.23 11.64 -19.26
N SER A 215 -3.88 10.57 -18.55
CA SER A 215 -4.81 9.58 -18.04
C SER A 215 -4.38 9.11 -16.66
N TYR A 216 -5.29 9.15 -15.70
CA TYR A 216 -5.06 8.60 -14.35
C TYR A 216 -5.09 7.07 -14.33
N GLN A 217 -5.58 6.42 -15.39
CA GLN A 217 -5.65 4.97 -15.47
C GLN A 217 -4.32 4.33 -15.92
N LEU A 218 -3.41 5.09 -16.52
CA LEU A 218 -2.20 4.58 -17.12
C LEU A 218 -0.97 4.94 -16.29
N ASP A 219 -0.34 3.93 -15.68
CA ASP A 219 0.84 4.10 -14.83
C ASP A 219 2.06 4.67 -15.57
N ARG A 220 2.16 4.48 -16.89
CA ARG A 220 3.23 5.09 -17.69
C ARG A 220 3.33 6.60 -17.50
N HIS A 221 2.23 7.28 -17.18
CA HIS A 221 2.22 8.71 -16.94
C HIS A 221 2.79 9.13 -15.58
N LEU A 222 3.02 8.19 -14.65
CA LEU A 222 3.73 8.47 -13.40
C LEU A 222 5.16 9.00 -13.66
N ILE A 223 5.74 8.63 -14.81
CA ILE A 223 7.07 9.12 -15.20
C ILE A 223 7.14 10.64 -15.38
N ASN A 224 6.01 11.31 -15.59
CA ASN A 224 5.95 12.77 -15.65
C ASN A 224 6.42 13.44 -14.35
N GLY A 225 6.36 12.73 -13.22
CA GLY A 225 6.86 13.17 -11.93
C GLY A 225 8.33 12.80 -11.66
N PHE A 226 9.07 12.32 -12.66
CA PHE A 226 10.43 11.82 -12.48
C PHE A 226 11.38 12.85 -11.88
N ASP A 227 11.33 14.09 -12.34
CA ASP A 227 12.22 15.15 -11.85
C ASP A 227 11.96 15.44 -10.36
N GLU A 228 10.69 15.42 -9.93
CA GLU A 228 10.32 15.56 -8.53
C GLU A 228 10.61 14.30 -7.72
N MET A 229 10.53 13.10 -8.33
CA MET A 229 10.91 11.84 -7.66
C MET A 229 12.40 11.80 -7.33
N THR A 230 13.23 12.37 -8.19
CA THR A 230 14.69 12.32 -8.06
C THR A 230 15.29 13.61 -7.51
N GLU A 231 14.45 14.57 -7.10
CA GLU A 231 14.94 15.81 -6.50
C GLU A 231 15.41 15.58 -5.06
N GLY A 232 16.68 15.88 -4.82
CA GLY A 232 17.37 15.71 -3.53
C GLY A 232 18.63 14.87 -3.68
N ASP A 233 19.50 14.94 -2.67
CA ASP A 233 20.73 14.14 -2.61
C ASP A 233 21.07 13.91 -1.15
N PRO A 234 20.60 12.80 -0.57
CA PRO A 234 19.78 11.72 -1.17
C PRO A 234 18.26 12.01 -1.18
N PHE A 235 17.52 11.24 -2.00
CA PHE A 235 16.05 11.29 -2.06
C PHE A 235 15.39 9.96 -1.65
N TYR A 236 14.16 10.07 -1.13
CA TYR A 236 13.22 8.96 -0.90
C TYR A 236 11.90 9.26 -1.59
N SER A 237 11.51 8.44 -2.56
CA SER A 237 10.27 8.58 -3.29
C SER A 237 9.37 7.36 -3.09
N PHE A 238 8.15 7.60 -2.64
CA PHE A 238 7.12 6.58 -2.51
C PHE A 238 6.13 6.73 -3.66
N VAL A 239 6.02 5.70 -4.48
CA VAL A 239 5.16 5.68 -5.67
C VAL A 239 4.10 4.61 -5.52
N ILE A 240 2.85 4.94 -5.81
CA ILE A 240 1.72 4.01 -5.78
C ILE A 240 1.20 3.88 -7.21
N THR A 241 1.16 2.66 -7.74
CA THR A 241 0.58 2.38 -9.07
C THR A 241 -0.94 2.25 -9.00
N TYR A 242 -1.60 2.17 -10.17
CA TYR A 242 -3.05 2.11 -10.25
C TYR A 242 -3.57 1.17 -11.35
N SER A 243 -2.82 0.92 -12.42
CA SER A 243 -3.35 0.35 -13.67
C SER A 243 -3.96 -1.03 -13.53
N ALA A 244 -3.57 -1.81 -12.53
CA ALA A 244 -4.18 -3.12 -12.25
C ALA A 244 -5.42 -3.04 -11.34
N HIS A 245 -5.89 -1.82 -10.97
CA HIS A 245 -7.08 -1.63 -10.14
C HIS A 245 -8.38 -1.97 -10.90
N GLY A 246 -9.26 -2.73 -10.25
CA GLY A 246 -10.61 -2.98 -10.75
C GLY A 246 -11.56 -1.78 -10.59
N PRO A 247 -12.81 -1.86 -11.07
CA PRO A 247 -13.39 -3.04 -11.71
C PRO A 247 -12.84 -3.26 -13.13
N TYR A 248 -12.64 -4.52 -13.47
CA TYR A 248 -12.21 -4.92 -14.80
C TYR A 248 -13.35 -4.85 -15.84
N GLY A 249 -13.01 -4.57 -17.10
CA GLY A 249 -13.98 -4.51 -18.17
C GLY A 249 -13.39 -4.04 -19.50
N GLU A 250 -14.13 -4.30 -20.60
CA GLU A 250 -13.72 -3.92 -21.96
C GLU A 250 -13.60 -2.41 -22.15
N GLU A 251 -14.38 -1.62 -21.42
CA GLU A 251 -14.36 -0.15 -21.45
C GLU A 251 -13.21 0.46 -20.66
N ASN A 252 -12.43 -0.35 -19.94
CA ASN A 252 -11.29 0.12 -19.16
C ASN A 252 -10.17 0.57 -20.11
N GLY A 253 -9.67 1.81 -19.92
CA GLY A 253 -8.65 2.40 -20.78
C GLY A 253 -7.34 1.63 -20.78
N VAL A 254 -6.99 0.97 -19.68
CA VAL A 254 -5.80 0.10 -19.59
C VAL A 254 -5.97 -1.12 -20.49
N TYR A 255 -7.12 -1.80 -20.40
CA TYR A 255 -7.38 -2.92 -21.29
C TYR A 255 -7.37 -2.50 -22.75
N GLN A 256 -8.00 -1.37 -23.10
CA GLN A 256 -8.01 -0.87 -24.47
C GLN A 256 -6.60 -0.59 -25.00
N ALA A 257 -5.69 -0.15 -24.13
CA ALA A 257 -4.30 0.11 -24.51
C ALA A 257 -3.48 -1.18 -24.78
N HIS A 258 -3.85 -2.32 -24.16
CA HIS A 258 -3.07 -3.55 -24.18
C HIS A 258 -3.83 -4.80 -24.66
N ALA A 259 -5.06 -4.65 -25.18
CA ALA A 259 -5.95 -5.78 -25.45
C ALA A 259 -5.33 -6.90 -26.30
N GLU A 260 -4.67 -6.56 -27.40
CA GLU A 260 -4.06 -7.54 -28.32
C GLU A 260 -2.88 -8.26 -27.66
N GLU A 261 -2.03 -7.51 -26.97
CA GLU A 261 -0.84 -8.05 -26.31
C GLU A 261 -1.22 -8.94 -25.12
N ALA A 262 -2.16 -8.47 -24.29
CA ALA A 262 -2.65 -9.20 -23.15
C ALA A 262 -3.34 -10.50 -23.53
N GLN A 263 -4.18 -10.49 -24.58
CA GLN A 263 -4.83 -11.69 -25.11
C GLN A 263 -3.81 -12.69 -25.65
N ALA A 264 -2.80 -12.21 -26.39
CA ALA A 264 -1.76 -13.04 -26.94
C ALA A 264 -0.88 -13.68 -25.86
N ALA A 265 -0.46 -12.90 -24.86
CA ALA A 265 0.37 -13.37 -23.76
C ALA A 265 -0.40 -14.32 -22.82
N ALA A 266 -1.63 -13.99 -22.49
CA ALA A 266 -2.50 -14.82 -21.65
C ALA A 266 -2.97 -16.10 -22.34
N GLN A 267 -2.90 -16.18 -23.67
CA GLN A 267 -3.48 -17.25 -24.50
C GLN A 267 -4.98 -17.44 -24.22
N ARG A 268 -5.66 -16.34 -23.89
CA ARG A 268 -7.10 -16.24 -23.60
C ARG A 268 -7.65 -14.99 -24.24
N THR A 269 -8.97 -14.95 -24.44
CA THR A 269 -9.65 -13.81 -25.09
C THR A 269 -10.68 -13.15 -24.19
N ASP A 270 -10.88 -13.65 -22.98
CA ASP A 270 -12.01 -13.28 -22.13
C ASP A 270 -11.62 -13.14 -20.66
N GLY A 271 -12.48 -12.37 -20.01
CA GLY A 271 -12.59 -12.30 -18.58
C GLY A 271 -11.52 -11.49 -17.86
N ASN A 272 -11.70 -11.46 -16.56
CA ASN A 272 -10.88 -10.67 -15.66
C ASN A 272 -9.38 -11.02 -15.70
N TYR A 273 -9.07 -12.27 -16.05
CA TYR A 273 -7.67 -12.69 -16.21
C TYR A 273 -6.91 -11.86 -17.26
N VAL A 274 -7.52 -11.63 -18.43
CA VAL A 274 -6.88 -10.85 -19.50
C VAL A 274 -6.78 -9.37 -19.11
N TYR A 275 -7.81 -8.86 -18.42
CA TYR A 275 -7.78 -7.48 -17.90
C TYR A 275 -6.69 -7.29 -16.86
N ALA A 276 -6.51 -8.26 -15.97
CA ALA A 276 -5.43 -8.26 -14.99
C ALA A 276 -4.05 -8.26 -15.65
N VAL A 277 -3.86 -9.09 -16.70
CA VAL A 277 -2.63 -9.10 -17.49
C VAL A 277 -2.38 -7.75 -18.17
N ALA A 278 -3.41 -7.09 -18.69
CA ALA A 278 -3.28 -5.76 -19.28
C ALA A 278 -2.83 -4.71 -18.25
N GLY A 279 -3.38 -4.77 -17.03
CA GLY A 279 -2.96 -3.93 -15.91
C GLY A 279 -1.50 -4.15 -15.52
N ALA A 280 -1.09 -5.42 -15.43
CA ALA A 280 0.28 -5.79 -15.15
C ALA A 280 1.27 -5.27 -16.21
N MET A 281 0.92 -5.40 -17.50
CA MET A 281 1.73 -4.87 -18.61
C MET A 281 1.90 -3.35 -18.53
N GLU A 282 0.82 -2.62 -18.22
CA GLU A 282 0.89 -1.17 -18.10
C GLU A 282 1.79 -0.74 -16.93
N THR A 283 1.65 -1.40 -15.77
CA THR A 283 2.52 -1.15 -14.63
C THR A 283 3.99 -1.45 -14.97
N ASP A 284 4.26 -2.55 -15.70
CA ASP A 284 5.61 -2.92 -16.11
C ASP A 284 6.24 -1.92 -17.10
N LEU A 285 5.45 -1.29 -17.96
CA LEU A 285 5.93 -0.20 -18.83
C LEU A 285 6.43 0.99 -18.00
N PHE A 286 5.71 1.40 -16.97
CA PHE A 286 6.17 2.44 -16.08
C PHE A 286 7.50 2.07 -15.41
N ILE A 287 7.61 0.83 -14.90
CA ILE A 287 8.85 0.36 -14.26
C ILE A 287 10.02 0.34 -15.24
N GLY A 288 9.80 -0.11 -16.48
CA GLY A 288 10.82 -0.08 -17.53
C GLY A 288 11.32 1.33 -17.81
N GLU A 289 10.40 2.29 -17.98
CA GLU A 289 10.73 3.68 -18.23
C GLU A 289 11.43 4.35 -17.04
N LEU A 290 11.02 4.02 -15.81
CA LEU A 290 11.69 4.49 -14.59
C LEU A 290 13.15 4.04 -14.54
N VAL A 291 13.42 2.75 -14.80
CA VAL A 291 14.79 2.20 -14.84
C VAL A 291 15.60 2.82 -15.95
N ASP A 292 15.00 3.01 -17.13
CA ASP A 292 15.67 3.65 -18.28
C ASP A 292 16.04 5.11 -17.98
N ARG A 293 15.13 5.88 -17.35
CA ARG A 293 15.40 7.28 -16.96
C ARG A 293 16.48 7.35 -15.88
N LEU A 294 16.41 6.51 -14.84
CA LEU A 294 17.46 6.45 -13.82
C LEU A 294 18.83 6.11 -14.43
N THR A 295 18.85 5.21 -15.42
CA THR A 295 20.08 4.86 -16.14
C THR A 295 20.63 6.04 -16.96
N GLN A 296 19.75 6.73 -17.69
CA GLN A 296 20.14 7.88 -18.53
C GLN A 296 20.69 9.05 -17.70
N GLU A 297 20.11 9.28 -16.52
CA GLU A 297 20.57 10.33 -15.59
C GLU A 297 21.76 9.89 -14.71
N GLY A 298 22.21 8.62 -14.86
CA GLY A 298 23.32 8.07 -14.07
C GLY A 298 23.01 7.85 -12.59
N LEU A 299 21.74 7.71 -12.25
CA LEU A 299 21.26 7.55 -10.88
C LEU A 299 21.03 6.08 -10.48
N LEU A 300 20.88 5.16 -11.45
CA LEU A 300 20.42 3.79 -11.18
C LEU A 300 21.35 3.04 -10.22
N GLU A 301 22.67 3.16 -10.38
CA GLU A 301 23.64 2.45 -9.53
C GLU A 301 23.62 2.93 -8.08
N ASP A 302 23.21 4.19 -7.85
CA ASP A 302 23.09 4.80 -6.52
C ASP A 302 21.65 4.80 -5.99
N THR A 303 20.74 4.05 -6.63
CA THR A 303 19.32 3.98 -6.24
C THR A 303 18.94 2.56 -5.84
N VAL A 304 18.23 2.46 -4.74
CA VAL A 304 17.54 1.24 -4.28
C VAL A 304 16.10 1.28 -4.75
N LEU A 305 15.67 0.24 -5.44
CA LEU A 305 14.29 0.06 -5.87
C LEU A 305 13.61 -0.99 -4.98
N ILE A 306 12.51 -0.63 -4.35
CA ILE A 306 11.75 -1.48 -3.43
C ILE A 306 10.37 -1.69 -4.00
N PHE A 307 9.95 -2.95 -4.11
CA PHE A 307 8.66 -3.32 -4.69
C PHE A 307 7.90 -4.24 -3.74
N TYR A 308 6.62 -3.94 -3.52
CA TYR A 308 5.70 -4.83 -2.83
C TYR A 308 4.27 -4.61 -3.36
N ALA A 309 3.47 -5.68 -3.35
CA ALA A 309 2.07 -5.56 -3.71
C ALA A 309 1.22 -5.12 -2.50
N ASP A 310 0.17 -4.36 -2.74
CA ASP A 310 -0.77 -3.94 -1.70
C ASP A 310 -1.73 -5.06 -1.26
N HIS A 311 -2.14 -5.92 -2.18
CA HIS A 311 -2.97 -7.11 -1.94
C HIS A 311 -2.87 -8.07 -3.14
N TYR A 312 -3.44 -9.28 -3.01
CA TYR A 312 -3.64 -10.17 -4.14
C TYR A 312 -4.74 -9.64 -5.07
N ASP A 313 -4.80 -10.14 -6.29
CA ASP A 313 -5.82 -9.69 -7.26
C ASP A 313 -7.21 -10.27 -6.95
N TYR A 314 -7.92 -9.68 -5.99
CA TYR A 314 -9.31 -10.02 -5.72
C TYR A 314 -10.28 -9.46 -6.78
N TYR A 315 -9.83 -8.56 -7.67
CA TYR A 315 -10.63 -8.06 -8.80
C TYR A 315 -10.94 -9.13 -9.84
N MET A 316 -10.23 -10.26 -9.80
CA MET A 316 -10.62 -11.47 -10.54
C MET A 316 -12.04 -11.93 -10.20
N MET A 317 -12.57 -11.56 -9.02
CA MET A 317 -13.90 -11.91 -8.50
C MET A 317 -14.17 -13.43 -8.46
N ASP A 318 -13.12 -14.23 -8.43
CA ASP A 318 -13.15 -15.70 -8.36
C ASP A 318 -11.96 -16.24 -7.55
N ASP A 319 -12.15 -16.36 -6.24
CA ASP A 319 -11.10 -16.85 -5.35
C ASP A 319 -10.72 -18.31 -5.62
N GLN A 320 -11.63 -19.12 -6.17
CA GLN A 320 -11.30 -20.50 -6.54
C GLN A 320 -10.35 -20.51 -7.74
N LEU A 321 -10.59 -19.67 -8.73
CA LEU A 321 -9.67 -19.48 -9.84
C LEU A 321 -8.33 -18.92 -9.38
N ASN A 322 -8.34 -17.91 -8.49
CA ASN A 322 -7.11 -17.37 -7.89
C ASN A 322 -6.30 -18.45 -7.15
N MET A 323 -6.95 -19.25 -6.30
CA MET A 323 -6.28 -20.38 -5.63
C MET A 323 -5.70 -21.38 -6.63
N GLN A 324 -6.43 -21.70 -7.70
CA GLN A 324 -5.96 -22.59 -8.74
C GLN A 324 -4.75 -22.06 -9.49
N ILE A 325 -4.77 -20.76 -9.85
CA ILE A 325 -3.67 -20.09 -10.55
C ILE A 325 -2.41 -20.04 -9.66
N LYS A 326 -2.59 -19.72 -8.39
CA LYS A 326 -1.50 -19.66 -7.40
C LYS A 326 -1.04 -21.03 -6.91
N GLY A 327 -1.79 -22.10 -7.23
CA GLY A 327 -1.47 -23.46 -6.79
C GLY A 327 -1.62 -23.68 -5.29
N VAL A 328 -2.54 -22.94 -4.64
CA VAL A 328 -2.81 -23.03 -3.20
C VAL A 328 -4.17 -23.67 -2.92
N ASP A 329 -4.30 -24.30 -1.77
CA ASP A 329 -5.50 -25.02 -1.34
C ASP A 329 -6.24 -24.37 -0.16
N ASN A 330 -5.75 -23.24 0.31
CA ASN A 330 -6.27 -22.51 1.43
C ASN A 330 -6.41 -21.01 1.08
N GLY A 331 -7.58 -20.42 1.32
CA GLY A 331 -7.85 -19.01 1.03
C GLY A 331 -6.93 -18.02 1.76
N ASN A 332 -6.39 -18.38 2.93
CA ASN A 332 -5.41 -17.52 3.61
C ASN A 332 -4.09 -17.39 2.80
N LEU A 333 -3.75 -18.37 1.98
CA LEU A 333 -2.57 -18.34 1.14
C LEU A 333 -2.75 -17.46 -0.11
N LEU A 334 -3.96 -17.00 -0.42
CA LEU A 334 -4.19 -15.95 -1.41
C LEU A 334 -3.47 -14.65 -1.06
N GLN A 335 -3.28 -14.40 0.23
CA GLN A 335 -2.59 -13.21 0.74
C GLN A 335 -1.07 -13.22 0.47
N HIS A 336 -0.51 -14.32 -0.05
CA HIS A 336 0.87 -14.37 -0.48
C HIS A 336 1.08 -13.43 -1.66
N THR A 337 1.96 -12.44 -1.51
CA THR A 337 2.26 -11.40 -2.49
C THR A 337 3.77 -11.22 -2.61
N ASP A 338 4.20 -10.44 -3.60
CA ASP A 338 5.62 -10.17 -3.80
C ASP A 338 6.11 -9.02 -2.90
N PHE A 339 7.30 -9.20 -2.33
CA PHE A 339 8.13 -8.17 -1.75
C PHE A 339 9.59 -8.46 -2.13
N PHE A 340 10.25 -7.49 -2.76
CA PHE A 340 11.66 -7.60 -3.11
C PHE A 340 12.34 -6.24 -3.21
N ILE A 341 13.67 -6.26 -3.10
CA ILE A 341 14.52 -5.06 -3.12
C ILE A 341 15.61 -5.28 -4.14
N TRP A 342 15.78 -4.35 -5.05
CA TRP A 342 16.84 -4.34 -6.03
C TRP A 342 17.81 -3.17 -5.79
N SER A 343 19.08 -3.43 -5.95
CA SER A 343 20.15 -2.44 -6.03
C SER A 343 21.34 -3.04 -6.75
N ALA A 344 22.11 -2.23 -7.45
CA ALA A 344 23.35 -2.68 -8.10
C ALA A 344 24.36 -3.31 -7.12
N ASP A 345 24.29 -2.96 -5.84
CA ASP A 345 25.17 -3.47 -4.78
C ASP A 345 24.65 -4.76 -4.12
N LEU A 346 23.45 -5.23 -4.48
CA LEU A 346 22.88 -6.46 -3.94
C LEU A 346 23.16 -7.65 -4.84
N ALA A 347 23.62 -8.73 -4.25
CA ALA A 347 23.62 -10.03 -4.94
C ALA A 347 22.22 -10.65 -4.88
N PRO A 348 21.76 -11.33 -5.96
CA PRO A 348 20.51 -12.07 -5.95
C PRO A 348 20.43 -13.01 -4.75
N THR A 349 19.42 -12.81 -3.90
CA THR A 349 19.29 -13.56 -2.65
C THR A 349 17.81 -13.82 -2.34
N GLN A 350 17.52 -14.99 -1.79
CA GLN A 350 16.19 -15.35 -1.31
C GLN A 350 16.15 -15.37 0.20
N ILE A 351 15.18 -14.68 0.79
CA ILE A 351 14.88 -14.67 2.22
C ILE A 351 13.60 -15.46 2.44
N ASP A 352 13.73 -16.60 3.10
CA ASP A 352 12.64 -17.57 3.27
C ASP A 352 11.82 -17.34 4.57
N LYS A 353 12.16 -16.30 5.32
CA LYS A 353 11.45 -15.90 6.52
C LYS A 353 10.03 -15.45 6.15
N VAL A 354 9.03 -15.90 6.92
CA VAL A 354 7.67 -15.38 6.80
C VAL A 354 7.65 -13.91 7.23
N THR A 355 7.13 -13.07 6.35
CA THR A 355 7.03 -11.61 6.52
C THR A 355 5.64 -11.12 6.10
N SER A 356 5.31 -9.93 6.53
CA SER A 356 4.08 -9.23 6.16
C SER A 356 4.35 -7.77 5.82
N SER A 357 3.33 -7.03 5.43
CA SER A 357 3.41 -5.59 5.17
C SER A 357 3.99 -4.79 6.36
N LEU A 358 3.85 -5.29 7.60
CA LEU A 358 4.45 -4.68 8.80
C LEU A 358 5.98 -4.81 8.84
N ASP A 359 6.54 -5.82 8.17
CA ASP A 359 7.98 -6.06 8.14
C ASP A 359 8.72 -5.19 7.11
N VAL A 360 8.00 -4.49 6.22
CA VAL A 360 8.61 -3.65 5.18
C VAL A 360 9.39 -2.49 5.81
N LEU A 361 8.76 -1.70 6.69
CA LEU A 361 9.44 -0.58 7.35
C LEU A 361 10.70 -1.01 8.11
N PRO A 362 10.67 -1.97 9.04
CA PRO A 362 11.88 -2.37 9.76
C PRO A 362 12.93 -3.02 8.87
N THR A 363 12.55 -3.67 7.77
CA THR A 363 13.50 -4.21 6.79
C THR A 363 14.23 -3.09 6.07
N VAL A 364 13.51 -2.10 5.56
CA VAL A 364 14.12 -0.95 4.87
C VAL A 364 14.96 -0.11 5.80
N ALA A 365 14.50 0.12 7.03
CA ALA A 365 15.26 0.86 8.05
C ALA A 365 16.53 0.14 8.51
N ASN A 366 16.61 -1.18 8.36
CA ASN A 366 17.81 -1.95 8.69
C ASN A 366 18.85 -1.93 7.57
N LEU A 367 18.42 -1.81 6.31
CA LEU A 367 19.30 -1.81 5.14
C LEU A 367 20.01 -0.48 4.94
#